data_d5a6e930925389ca8d68a573900c23e0
#
_entry.id   d5a6e930925389ca8d68a573900c23e0
#
_cell.length_a   1.000
_cell.length_b   1.000
_cell.length_c   1.000
_cell.angle_alpha   90.00
_cell.angle_beta   90.00
_cell.angle_gamma   90.00
#
_symmetry.space_group_name_H-M   'P 1'
#
loop_
_entity.id
_entity.type
_entity.pdbx_description
1 polymer ?
#
loop_
_entity_poly.entity_id
_entity_poly.type
_entity_poly.pdbx_seq_one_letter_code
_entity_poly.pdbx_strand_id
1 'polypeptide(L)'
;PKEEDGNPMYVESYYCVEDKTTAVDIRKQRQIDKADILYEFMNKLKGSEAERKSIYDLLLYLDIIYSVELDQSMVQYIFTNWIDAKNTNVDMYKEASSRFLSDDESSEGMQVIKFHRMIREMIEGLAVTVNTDGLYLNGELLGADAISASMALASNKSMLETKSRVLEAYNALKNKHKKIEGAKSDKKKKEDEKGFDIDQYADKKE
;
A
#
# COMPACT_ATOMS: atom_id res chain seq x y z
N PRO A 1 -18.97 -33.25 -36.26
CA PRO A 1 -18.25 -32.82 -37.45
C PRO A 1 -17.54 -34.06 -38.04
N LYS A 2 -17.61 -34.20 -39.33
CA LYS A 2 -16.88 -35.29 -40.03
C LYS A 2 -15.78 -34.62 -40.84
N GLU A 3 -14.63 -35.29 -40.93
CA GLU A 3 -13.60 -34.86 -41.88
C GLU A 3 -14.11 -34.97 -43.30
N GLU A 4 -13.50 -34.25 -44.25
CA GLU A 4 -13.92 -34.26 -45.69
C GLU A 4 -13.88 -35.65 -46.31
N ASP A 5 -13.08 -36.59 -45.74
CA ASP A 5 -12.98 -37.98 -46.15
C ASP A 5 -14.04 -38.93 -45.50
N GLY A 6 -14.96 -38.38 -44.70
CA GLY A 6 -16.07 -39.11 -44.09
C GLY A 6 -15.72 -39.84 -42.78
N ASN A 7 -14.50 -39.75 -42.31
CA ASN A 7 -14.12 -40.29 -41.01
C ASN A 7 -14.68 -39.45 -39.85
N PRO A 8 -15.10 -40.08 -38.76
CA PRO A 8 -15.53 -39.29 -37.58
C PRO A 8 -14.34 -38.54 -36.98
N MET A 9 -14.45 -37.23 -36.93
CA MET A 9 -13.49 -36.40 -36.21
C MET A 9 -13.59 -36.69 -34.72
N TYR A 10 -12.61 -37.38 -34.16
CA TYR A 10 -12.49 -37.56 -32.73
C TYR A 10 -12.00 -36.23 -32.15
N VAL A 11 -12.91 -35.43 -31.64
CA VAL A 11 -12.55 -34.37 -30.73
C VAL A 11 -12.15 -35.04 -29.42
N GLU A 12 -10.87 -35.10 -29.11
CA GLU A 12 -10.39 -35.46 -27.77
C GLU A 12 -10.91 -34.39 -26.81
N SER A 13 -12.09 -34.64 -26.27
CA SER A 13 -12.59 -33.86 -25.13
C SER A 13 -11.79 -34.32 -23.92
N TYR A 14 -10.75 -33.59 -23.57
CA TYR A 14 -10.10 -33.74 -22.26
C TYR A 14 -11.11 -33.29 -21.20
N TYR A 15 -11.92 -34.24 -20.73
CA TYR A 15 -12.65 -34.05 -19.50
C TYR A 15 -11.60 -34.13 -18.38
N CYS A 16 -11.18 -32.96 -17.89
CA CYS A 16 -10.52 -32.92 -16.60
C CYS A 16 -11.58 -33.31 -15.57
N VAL A 17 -11.60 -34.61 -15.20
CA VAL A 17 -12.35 -35.07 -14.04
C VAL A 17 -11.63 -34.47 -12.84
N GLU A 18 -12.05 -33.29 -12.43
CA GLU A 18 -11.64 -32.75 -11.14
C GLU A 18 -12.05 -33.81 -10.10
N ASP A 19 -11.08 -34.46 -9.49
CA ASP A 19 -11.35 -35.34 -8.36
C ASP A 19 -12.01 -34.46 -7.27
N LYS A 20 -13.28 -34.73 -6.98
CA LYS A 20 -14.06 -33.98 -6.02
C LYS A 20 -13.38 -33.90 -4.66
N THR A 21 -12.62 -34.92 -4.29
CA THR A 21 -11.86 -35.01 -3.05
C THR A 21 -10.74 -33.96 -3.07
N THR A 22 -9.98 -33.87 -4.15
CA THR A 22 -8.90 -32.88 -4.33
C THR A 22 -9.45 -31.46 -4.34
N ALA A 23 -10.59 -31.20 -5.00
CA ALA A 23 -11.22 -29.88 -5.01
C ALA A 23 -11.72 -29.45 -3.62
N VAL A 24 -12.25 -30.40 -2.82
CA VAL A 24 -12.65 -30.14 -1.42
C VAL A 24 -11.44 -29.83 -0.55
N ASP A 25 -10.36 -30.59 -0.71
CA ASP A 25 -9.14 -30.39 0.08
C ASP A 25 -8.44 -29.06 -0.26
N ILE A 26 -8.41 -28.67 -1.52
CA ILE A 26 -7.92 -27.35 -1.95
C ILE A 26 -8.75 -26.22 -1.33
N ARG A 27 -10.08 -26.35 -1.30
CA ARG A 27 -10.94 -25.34 -0.68
C ARG A 27 -10.71 -25.24 0.83
N LYS A 28 -10.57 -26.37 1.53
CA LYS A 28 -10.26 -26.40 2.97
C LYS A 28 -8.91 -25.75 3.24
N GLN A 29 -7.88 -26.11 2.45
CA GLN A 29 -6.55 -25.54 2.61
C GLN A 29 -6.57 -24.01 2.43
N ARG A 30 -7.26 -23.50 1.41
CA ARG A 30 -7.41 -22.05 1.22
C ARG A 30 -8.12 -21.35 2.38
N GLN A 31 -9.11 -21.98 3.01
CA GLN A 31 -9.74 -21.41 4.20
C GLN A 31 -8.79 -21.35 5.39
N ILE A 32 -7.96 -22.38 5.58
CA ILE A 32 -6.91 -22.40 6.61
C ILE A 32 -5.91 -21.29 6.31
N ASP A 33 -5.39 -21.25 5.11
CA ASP A 33 -4.42 -20.24 4.67
C ASP A 33 -4.92 -18.81 4.88
N LYS A 34 -6.19 -18.57 4.58
CA LYS A 34 -6.83 -17.27 4.80
C LYS A 34 -6.92 -16.93 6.29
N ALA A 35 -7.31 -17.91 7.12
CA ALA A 35 -7.39 -17.70 8.57
C ALA A 35 -6.01 -17.38 9.16
N ASP A 36 -4.97 -18.07 8.72
CA ASP A 36 -3.58 -17.83 9.14
C ASP A 36 -3.11 -16.43 8.73
N ILE A 37 -3.38 -16.03 7.49
CA ILE A 37 -3.05 -14.66 7.00
C ILE A 37 -3.76 -13.60 7.85
N LEU A 38 -5.06 -13.75 8.11
CA LEU A 38 -5.80 -12.79 8.92
C LEU A 38 -5.27 -12.73 10.35
N TYR A 39 -4.88 -13.87 10.91
CA TYR A 39 -4.27 -13.92 12.24
C TYR A 39 -2.92 -13.20 12.29
N GLU A 40 -2.02 -13.50 11.35
CA GLU A 40 -0.70 -12.82 11.26
C GLU A 40 -0.85 -11.32 11.01
N PHE A 41 -1.72 -10.94 10.08
CA PHE A 41 -2.01 -9.55 9.80
C PHE A 41 -2.48 -8.80 11.06
N MET A 42 -3.45 -9.37 11.80
CA MET A 42 -3.98 -8.77 13.02
C MET A 42 -2.92 -8.64 14.12
N ASN A 43 -2.04 -9.63 14.25
CA ASN A 43 -0.94 -9.59 15.21
C ASN A 43 0.04 -8.46 14.87
N LYS A 44 0.46 -8.34 13.62
CA LYS A 44 1.37 -7.27 13.17
C LYS A 44 0.71 -5.89 13.23
N LEU A 45 -0.58 -5.79 12.90
CA LEU A 45 -1.33 -4.53 13.00
C LEU A 45 -1.44 -4.01 14.44
N LYS A 46 -1.54 -4.92 15.43
CA LYS A 46 -1.59 -4.61 16.86
C LYS A 46 -0.22 -4.62 17.54
N GLY A 47 0.81 -5.03 16.83
CA GLY A 47 2.18 -5.15 17.30
C GLY A 47 2.89 -3.83 17.47
N SER A 48 4.21 -3.85 17.36
CA SER A 48 5.06 -2.66 17.43
C SER A 48 4.76 -1.64 16.33
N GLU A 49 5.17 -0.39 16.52
CA GLU A 49 5.04 0.64 15.51
C GLU A 49 5.76 0.27 14.20
N ALA A 50 6.92 -0.41 14.29
CA ALA A 50 7.69 -0.87 13.15
C ALA A 50 6.93 -1.94 12.35
N GLU A 51 6.36 -2.96 13.02
CA GLU A 51 5.56 -4.00 12.37
C GLU A 51 4.32 -3.43 11.69
N ARG A 52 3.59 -2.56 12.40
CA ARG A 52 2.43 -1.88 11.84
C ARG A 52 2.78 -1.08 10.60
N LYS A 53 3.86 -0.30 10.65
CA LYS A 53 4.34 0.48 9.51
C LYS A 53 4.69 -0.40 8.31
N SER A 54 5.36 -1.52 8.53
CA SER A 54 5.70 -2.47 7.47
C SER A 54 4.46 -3.06 6.80
N ILE A 55 3.41 -3.36 7.57
CA ILE A 55 2.13 -3.80 7.03
C ILE A 55 1.47 -2.72 6.19
N TYR A 56 1.42 -1.47 6.67
CA TYR A 56 0.85 -0.36 5.89
C TYR A 56 1.62 -0.15 4.59
N ASP A 57 2.95 -0.20 4.63
CA ASP A 57 3.81 -0.07 3.45
C ASP A 57 3.53 -1.19 2.43
N LEU A 58 3.35 -2.43 2.89
CA LEU A 58 2.98 -3.57 2.04
C LEU A 58 1.59 -3.40 1.42
N LEU A 59 0.59 -3.01 2.22
CA LEU A 59 -0.78 -2.81 1.73
C LEU A 59 -0.87 -1.67 0.71
N LEU A 60 -0.08 -0.60 0.91
CA LEU A 60 0.03 0.50 -0.05
C LEU A 60 0.72 0.03 -1.34
N TYR A 61 1.75 -0.81 -1.25
CA TYR A 61 2.44 -1.41 -2.39
C TYR A 61 1.51 -2.30 -3.23
N LEU A 62 0.60 -3.02 -2.58
CA LEU A 62 -0.40 -3.87 -3.23
C LEU A 62 -1.67 -3.11 -3.70
N ASP A 63 -1.70 -1.77 -3.57
CA ASP A 63 -2.87 -0.92 -3.84
C ASP A 63 -4.14 -1.36 -3.09
N ILE A 64 -3.98 -1.99 -1.92
CA ILE A 64 -5.10 -2.38 -1.04
C ILE A 64 -5.61 -1.19 -0.25
N ILE A 65 -4.70 -0.33 0.21
CA ILE A 65 -5.00 0.95 0.84
C ILE A 65 -4.45 2.10 -0.01
N TYR A 66 -5.03 3.27 0.14
CA TYR A 66 -4.62 4.47 -0.60
C TYR A 66 -3.76 5.43 0.22
N SER A 67 -3.74 5.31 1.55
CA SER A 67 -2.95 6.16 2.46
C SER A 67 -2.49 5.39 3.68
N VAL A 68 -1.32 5.75 4.19
CA VAL A 68 -0.79 5.23 5.47
C VAL A 68 -1.37 5.95 6.70
N GLU A 69 -2.17 7.00 6.49
CA GLU A 69 -2.82 7.77 7.57
C GLU A 69 -4.18 7.19 7.99
N LEU A 70 -4.62 6.10 7.34
CA LEU A 70 -5.85 5.41 7.72
C LEU A 70 -5.73 4.83 9.13
N ASP A 71 -6.81 4.92 9.90
CA ASP A 71 -6.84 4.29 11.22
C ASP A 71 -6.84 2.74 11.11
N GLN A 72 -6.43 2.08 12.18
CA GLN A 72 -6.27 0.62 12.19
C GLN A 72 -7.58 -0.13 11.91
N SER A 73 -8.71 0.40 12.37
CA SER A 73 -10.01 -0.24 12.17
C SER A 73 -10.43 -0.19 10.70
N MET A 74 -10.16 0.93 10.04
CA MET A 74 -10.39 1.07 8.60
C MET A 74 -9.48 0.15 7.79
N VAL A 75 -8.19 0.08 8.11
CA VAL A 75 -7.24 -0.82 7.42
C VAL A 75 -7.64 -2.28 7.61
N GLN A 76 -8.04 -2.67 8.83
CA GLN A 76 -8.55 -4.01 9.09
C GLN A 76 -9.78 -4.32 8.25
N TYR A 77 -10.74 -3.41 8.17
CA TYR A 77 -11.97 -3.58 7.38
C TYR A 77 -11.66 -3.73 5.89
N ILE A 78 -10.82 -2.84 5.33
CA ILE A 78 -10.43 -2.89 3.92
C ILE A 78 -9.71 -4.20 3.61
N PHE A 79 -8.74 -4.60 4.43
CA PHE A 79 -7.98 -5.82 4.20
C PHE A 79 -8.84 -7.08 4.28
N THR A 80 -9.72 -7.17 5.29
CA THR A 80 -10.64 -8.31 5.44
C THR A 80 -11.55 -8.45 4.22
N ASN A 81 -12.14 -7.36 3.74
CA ASN A 81 -12.97 -7.40 2.55
C ASN A 81 -12.16 -7.74 1.28
N TRP A 82 -10.94 -7.24 1.17
CA TRP A 82 -10.08 -7.53 0.02
C TRP A 82 -9.69 -9.00 -0.03
N ILE A 83 -9.26 -9.60 1.10
CA ILE A 83 -8.86 -11.01 1.15
C ILE A 83 -10.05 -11.94 0.85
N ASP A 84 -11.28 -11.49 1.14
CA ASP A 84 -12.51 -12.22 0.89
C ASP A 84 -13.02 -12.12 -0.55
N ALA A 85 -12.64 -11.06 -1.24
CA ALA A 85 -13.21 -10.75 -2.55
C ALA A 85 -12.81 -11.77 -3.64
N LYS A 86 -11.59 -12.30 -3.59
CA LYS A 86 -11.08 -13.25 -4.59
C LYS A 86 -10.14 -14.27 -3.94
N ASN A 87 -10.23 -15.53 -4.37
CA ASN A 87 -9.33 -16.60 -3.91
C ASN A 87 -7.84 -16.30 -4.25
N THR A 88 -7.57 -15.60 -5.34
CA THR A 88 -6.22 -15.20 -5.76
C THR A 88 -5.57 -14.19 -4.82
N ASN A 89 -6.36 -13.46 -4.02
CA ASN A 89 -5.84 -12.46 -3.09
C ASN A 89 -5.06 -13.10 -1.93
N VAL A 90 -5.44 -14.30 -1.54
CA VAL A 90 -4.71 -15.12 -0.55
C VAL A 90 -3.30 -15.42 -1.07
N ASP A 91 -3.18 -15.92 -2.31
CA ASP A 91 -1.91 -16.25 -2.92
C ASP A 91 -1.05 -15.00 -3.15
N MET A 92 -1.65 -13.91 -3.65
CA MET A 92 -0.98 -12.61 -3.82
C MET A 92 -0.39 -12.08 -2.52
N TYR A 93 -1.16 -12.12 -1.43
CA TYR A 93 -0.67 -11.63 -0.15
C TYR A 93 0.45 -12.50 0.41
N LYS A 94 0.33 -13.84 0.32
CA LYS A 94 1.39 -14.77 0.74
C LYS A 94 2.69 -14.52 -0.01
N GLU A 95 2.62 -14.40 -1.33
CA GLU A 95 3.79 -14.12 -2.15
C GLU A 95 4.42 -12.77 -1.78
N ALA A 96 3.61 -11.71 -1.70
CA ALA A 96 4.10 -10.39 -1.37
C ALA A 96 4.66 -10.31 0.06
N SER A 97 3.97 -10.88 1.05
CA SER A 97 4.44 -10.88 2.44
C SER A 97 5.75 -11.64 2.59
N SER A 98 5.90 -12.81 1.97
CA SER A 98 7.15 -13.58 2.00
C SER A 98 8.31 -12.87 1.31
N ARG A 99 8.04 -12.07 0.28
CA ARG A 99 9.05 -11.34 -0.48
C ARG A 99 9.47 -10.04 0.16
N PHE A 100 8.54 -9.30 0.75
CA PHE A 100 8.74 -7.92 1.16
C PHE A 100 8.80 -7.73 2.67
N LEU A 101 8.16 -8.59 3.49
CA LEU A 101 8.23 -8.48 4.94
C LEU A 101 9.40 -9.30 5.48
N SER A 102 10.26 -8.64 6.23
CA SER A 102 11.42 -9.25 6.88
C SER A 102 11.64 -8.56 8.22
N ASP A 103 12.19 -9.28 9.20
CA ASP A 103 12.65 -8.71 10.47
C ASP A 103 13.90 -7.83 10.28
N ASP A 104 14.63 -8.04 9.17
CA ASP A 104 15.73 -7.18 8.76
C ASP A 104 15.21 -6.01 7.92
N GLU A 105 15.15 -4.84 8.54
CA GLU A 105 14.74 -3.59 7.88
C GLU A 105 15.65 -3.18 6.72
N SER A 106 16.88 -3.69 6.66
CA SER A 106 17.84 -3.43 5.58
C SER A 106 17.66 -4.37 4.37
N SER A 107 16.81 -5.40 4.49
CA SER A 107 16.52 -6.32 3.41
C SER A 107 16.01 -5.59 2.17
N GLU A 108 16.36 -6.08 0.98
CA GLU A 108 15.95 -5.47 -0.29
C GLU A 108 14.44 -5.34 -0.38
N GLY A 109 13.69 -6.37 0.03
CA GLY A 109 12.23 -6.36 0.01
C GLY A 109 11.65 -5.23 0.86
N MET A 110 12.14 -5.08 2.11
CA MET A 110 11.72 -3.98 2.99
C MET A 110 12.06 -2.61 2.41
N GLN A 111 13.21 -2.48 1.75
CA GLN A 111 13.60 -1.22 1.10
C GLN A 111 12.67 -0.90 -0.08
N VAL A 112 12.24 -1.89 -0.87
CA VAL A 112 11.30 -1.67 -1.99
C VAL A 112 10.00 -1.05 -1.49
N ILE A 113 9.33 -1.64 -0.49
CA ILE A 113 8.05 -1.11 0.02
C ILE A 113 8.20 0.26 0.70
N LYS A 114 9.32 0.50 1.39
CA LYS A 114 9.64 1.82 1.96
C LYS A 114 9.81 2.89 0.88
N PHE A 115 10.60 2.62 -0.17
CA PHE A 115 10.76 3.56 -1.27
C PHE A 115 9.46 3.78 -2.04
N HIS A 116 8.66 2.72 -2.23
CA HIS A 116 7.35 2.85 -2.86
C HIS A 116 6.46 3.84 -2.11
N ARG A 117 6.35 3.70 -0.78
CA ARG A 117 5.62 4.67 0.04
C ARG A 117 6.16 6.09 -0.11
N MET A 118 7.49 6.27 0.00
CA MET A 118 8.11 7.59 -0.13
C MET A 118 7.77 8.25 -1.47
N ILE A 119 7.84 7.49 -2.57
CA ILE A 119 7.51 7.97 -3.90
C ILE A 119 6.04 8.36 -4.00
N ARG A 120 5.13 7.53 -3.46
CA ARG A 120 3.68 7.83 -3.45
C ARG A 120 3.40 9.13 -2.69
N GLU A 121 3.94 9.29 -1.49
CA GLU A 121 3.79 10.52 -0.71
C GLU A 121 4.42 11.74 -1.40
N MET A 122 5.54 11.55 -2.12
CA MET A 122 6.18 12.61 -2.91
C MET A 122 5.37 13.00 -4.15
N ILE A 123 4.66 12.07 -4.79
CA ILE A 123 3.73 12.35 -5.88
C ILE A 123 2.55 13.18 -5.35
N GLU A 124 1.93 12.77 -4.24
CA GLU A 124 0.84 13.48 -3.59
C GLU A 124 1.27 14.89 -3.13
N GLY A 125 2.48 15.01 -2.60
CA GLY A 125 3.08 16.29 -2.18
C GLY A 125 3.69 17.13 -3.31
N LEU A 126 3.50 16.72 -4.58
CA LEU A 126 4.01 17.40 -5.79
C LEU A 126 5.55 17.60 -5.80
N ALA A 127 6.28 16.76 -5.06
CA ALA A 127 7.74 16.77 -5.10
C ALA A 127 8.29 15.91 -6.24
N VAL A 128 7.52 14.90 -6.69
CA VAL A 128 7.79 14.09 -7.88
C VAL A 128 6.79 14.45 -8.96
N THR A 129 7.28 14.70 -10.16
CA THR A 129 6.46 14.99 -11.34
C THR A 129 6.12 13.70 -12.07
N VAL A 130 4.85 13.50 -12.40
CA VAL A 130 4.36 12.36 -13.18
C VAL A 130 4.17 12.80 -14.62
N ASN A 131 4.89 12.20 -15.55
CA ASN A 131 4.77 12.41 -16.98
C ASN A 131 4.29 11.12 -17.68
N THR A 132 4.01 11.20 -18.96
CA THR A 132 3.58 10.04 -19.77
C THR A 132 4.63 8.94 -19.90
N ASP A 133 5.89 9.29 -19.73
CA ASP A 133 7.08 8.42 -19.89
C ASP A 133 7.71 8.03 -18.54
N GLY A 134 7.22 8.56 -17.41
CA GLY A 134 7.69 8.15 -16.09
C GLY A 134 7.59 9.19 -14.99
N LEU A 135 8.27 8.88 -13.89
CA LEU A 135 8.35 9.67 -12.67
C LEU A 135 9.67 10.42 -12.61
N TYR A 136 9.62 11.72 -12.34
CA TYR A 136 10.79 12.59 -12.33
C TYR A 136 10.96 13.32 -11.00
N LEU A 137 12.18 13.31 -10.47
CA LEU A 137 12.60 14.13 -9.35
C LEU A 137 13.65 15.15 -9.84
N ASN A 138 13.32 16.44 -9.79
CA ASN A 138 14.19 17.53 -10.25
C ASN A 138 14.73 17.32 -11.70
N GLY A 139 13.91 16.73 -12.58
CA GLY A 139 14.26 16.45 -13.97
C GLY A 139 15.02 15.12 -14.21
N GLU A 140 15.35 14.36 -13.16
CA GLU A 140 15.95 13.04 -13.25
C GLU A 140 14.86 11.96 -13.23
N LEU A 141 14.91 11.01 -14.19
CA LEU A 141 13.98 9.90 -14.27
C LEU A 141 14.24 8.90 -13.13
N LEU A 142 13.24 8.65 -12.31
CA LEU A 142 13.28 7.64 -11.24
C LEU A 142 12.85 6.25 -11.73
N GLY A 143 11.90 6.21 -12.64
CA GLY A 143 11.31 4.97 -13.19
C GLY A 143 10.03 5.24 -13.95
N ALA A 144 9.50 4.21 -14.62
CA ALA A 144 8.25 4.33 -15.39
C ALA A 144 7.02 4.55 -14.48
N ASP A 145 7.04 3.93 -13.30
CA ASP A 145 5.99 4.02 -12.27
C ASP A 145 6.60 3.90 -10.86
N ALA A 146 5.77 4.00 -9.84
CA ALA A 146 6.21 3.95 -8.45
C ALA A 146 6.84 2.60 -8.06
N ILE A 147 6.36 1.50 -8.66
CA ILE A 147 6.87 0.15 -8.40
C ILE A 147 8.26 0.00 -9.01
N SER A 148 8.43 0.30 -10.30
CA SER A 148 9.72 0.21 -10.99
C SER A 148 10.77 1.15 -10.39
N ALA A 149 10.38 2.38 -10.03
CA ALA A 149 11.27 3.32 -9.35
C ALA A 149 11.70 2.80 -7.97
N SER A 150 10.79 2.25 -7.17
CA SER A 150 11.12 1.70 -5.85
C SER A 150 12.05 0.48 -5.93
N MET A 151 11.81 -0.41 -6.91
CA MET A 151 12.68 -1.56 -7.17
C MET A 151 14.08 -1.10 -7.60
N ALA A 152 14.19 -0.15 -8.54
CA ALA A 152 15.47 0.39 -8.99
C ALA A 152 16.25 1.04 -7.84
N LEU A 153 15.58 1.84 -7.00
CA LEU A 153 16.18 2.45 -5.82
C LEU A 153 16.62 1.41 -4.78
N ALA A 154 15.88 0.34 -4.57
CA ALA A 154 16.25 -0.68 -3.59
C ALA A 154 17.44 -1.53 -4.05
N SER A 155 17.42 -2.04 -5.28
CA SER A 155 18.34 -3.07 -5.78
C SER A 155 19.61 -2.49 -6.42
N ASN A 156 19.53 -1.30 -7.02
CA ASN A 156 20.62 -0.80 -7.87
C ASN A 156 21.64 0.00 -7.05
N LYS A 157 22.84 -0.57 -6.91
CA LYS A 157 23.97 0.09 -6.22
C LYS A 157 24.47 1.34 -6.93
N SER A 158 24.28 1.47 -8.25
CA SER A 158 24.68 2.67 -8.99
C SER A 158 23.80 3.88 -8.71
N MET A 159 22.62 3.68 -8.10
CA MET A 159 21.65 4.75 -7.77
C MET A 159 21.84 5.34 -6.35
N LEU A 160 23.02 5.20 -5.75
CA LEU A 160 23.26 5.73 -4.39
C LEU A 160 23.03 7.24 -4.29
N GLU A 161 23.45 7.99 -5.31
CA GLU A 161 23.23 9.44 -5.36
C GLU A 161 21.76 9.79 -5.51
N THR A 162 21.05 9.11 -6.40
CA THR A 162 19.59 9.26 -6.57
C THR A 162 18.83 8.88 -5.30
N LYS A 163 19.25 7.82 -4.58
CA LYS A 163 18.71 7.47 -3.25
C LYS A 163 18.84 8.63 -2.25
N SER A 164 20.03 9.23 -2.18
CA SER A 164 20.28 10.37 -1.27
C SER A 164 19.35 11.53 -1.59
N ARG A 165 19.22 11.87 -2.87
CA ARG A 165 18.34 12.94 -3.34
C ARG A 165 16.86 12.66 -3.04
N VAL A 166 16.41 11.42 -3.21
CA VAL A 166 15.05 11.00 -2.87
C VAL A 166 14.80 11.15 -1.37
N LEU A 167 15.72 10.69 -0.53
CA LEU A 167 15.62 10.82 0.93
C LEU A 167 15.61 12.29 1.38
N GLU A 168 16.46 13.13 0.80
CA GLU A 168 16.51 14.57 1.09
C GLU A 168 15.20 15.27 0.70
N ALA A 169 14.68 15.00 -0.51
CA ALA A 169 13.43 15.56 -1.00
C ALA A 169 12.24 15.11 -0.14
N TYR A 170 12.19 13.83 0.23
CA TYR A 170 11.18 13.30 1.13
C TYR A 170 11.19 13.94 2.51
N ASN A 171 12.39 14.09 3.11
CA ASN A 171 12.54 14.74 4.40
C ASN A 171 12.15 16.23 4.34
N ALA A 172 12.47 16.93 3.25
CA ALA A 172 12.05 18.30 3.03
C ALA A 172 10.51 18.42 2.95
N LEU A 173 9.85 17.48 2.26
CA LEU A 173 8.38 17.41 2.19
C LEU A 173 7.76 17.21 3.58
N LYS A 174 8.24 16.23 4.36
CA LYS A 174 7.77 15.97 5.73
C LYS A 174 7.94 17.17 6.65
N ASN A 175 9.05 17.88 6.54
CA ASN A 175 9.30 19.09 7.33
C ASN A 175 8.37 20.25 6.96
N LYS A 176 7.98 20.39 5.68
CA LYS A 176 6.96 21.37 5.27
C LYS A 176 5.60 21.05 5.88
N HIS A 177 5.18 19.80 5.85
CA HIS A 177 3.90 19.37 6.44
C HIS A 177 3.85 19.65 7.95
N LYS A 178 4.89 19.28 8.71
CA LYS A 178 4.99 19.58 10.15
C LYS A 178 4.88 21.07 10.47
N LYS A 179 5.50 21.93 9.66
CA LYS A 179 5.41 23.40 9.85
C LYS A 179 4.00 23.94 9.62
N ILE A 180 3.29 23.39 8.62
CA ILE A 180 1.92 23.79 8.30
C ILE A 180 0.95 23.35 9.41
N GLU A 181 1.11 22.12 9.93
CA GLU A 181 0.30 21.61 11.02
C GLU A 181 0.54 22.38 12.33
N GLY A 182 1.80 22.66 12.67
CA GLY A 182 2.15 23.51 13.81
C GLY A 182 1.52 24.90 13.73
N ALA A 183 1.59 25.53 12.56
CA ALA A 183 0.99 26.84 12.34
C ALA A 183 -0.56 26.84 12.42
N LYS A 184 -1.21 25.74 12.02
CA LYS A 184 -2.67 25.57 12.14
C LYS A 184 -3.08 25.35 13.61
N SER A 185 -2.30 24.59 14.37
CA SER A 185 -2.55 24.33 15.79
C SER A 185 -2.43 25.62 16.62
N ASP A 186 -1.44 26.46 16.33
CA ASP A 186 -1.23 27.75 17.01
C ASP A 186 -2.34 28.76 16.67
N LYS A 187 -2.86 28.74 15.42
CA LYS A 187 -4.02 29.59 15.06
C LYS A 187 -5.28 29.14 15.80
N LYS A 188 -5.54 27.82 15.86
CA LYS A 188 -6.72 27.30 16.55
C LYS A 188 -6.68 27.59 18.05
N LYS A 189 -5.51 27.47 18.70
CA LYS A 189 -5.35 27.89 20.11
C LYS A 189 -5.61 29.37 20.33
N LYS A 190 -5.17 30.24 19.40
CA LYS A 190 -5.42 31.70 19.50
C LYS A 190 -6.88 32.11 19.20
N GLU A 191 -7.63 31.29 18.44
CA GLU A 191 -9.06 31.48 18.21
C GLU A 191 -9.89 30.98 19.41
N ASP A 192 -9.49 29.87 20.04
CA ASP A 192 -10.12 29.33 21.24
C ASP A 192 -9.85 30.21 22.49
N GLU A 193 -8.69 30.91 22.54
CA GLU A 193 -8.37 31.90 23.60
C GLU A 193 -9.09 33.25 23.44
N LYS A 194 -9.58 33.58 22.23
CA LYS A 194 -10.51 34.69 22.02
C LYS A 194 -11.92 34.20 22.29
N GLY A 195 -12.16 33.88 23.57
CA GLY A 195 -13.45 33.42 24.04
C GLY A 195 -14.60 34.29 23.52
N PHE A 196 -15.66 33.66 23.11
CA PHE A 196 -16.90 34.25 22.69
C PHE A 196 -17.36 35.18 23.82
N ASP A 197 -17.15 36.48 23.61
CA ASP A 197 -17.52 37.54 24.58
C ASP A 197 -19.04 37.68 24.52
N ILE A 198 -19.73 36.98 25.42
CA ILE A 198 -21.20 36.93 25.53
C ILE A 198 -21.74 38.30 25.93
N ASP A 199 -20.91 39.17 26.49
CA ASP A 199 -21.33 40.48 27.01
C ASP A 199 -21.64 41.52 25.90
N GLN A 200 -21.26 41.28 24.66
CA GLN A 200 -21.59 42.16 23.52
C GLN A 200 -23.05 42.04 23.01
N TYR A 201 -23.82 41.10 23.47
CA TYR A 201 -25.21 40.91 23.04
C TYR A 201 -26.26 41.23 24.10
N ALA A 202 -25.84 41.69 25.29
CA ALA A 202 -26.76 41.97 26.39
C ALA A 202 -27.40 43.40 26.32
N ASP A 203 -26.81 44.35 25.57
CA ASP A 203 -27.23 45.76 25.57
C ASP A 203 -27.95 46.22 24.29
N LYS A 204 -28.94 45.50 23.79
CA LYS A 204 -29.89 46.02 22.79
C LYS A 204 -31.31 45.55 23.10
N LYS A 205 -31.83 45.96 24.24
CA LYS A 205 -33.29 46.03 24.49
C LYS A 205 -33.55 47.20 25.44
N GLU A 206 -33.72 48.37 24.88
CA GLU A 206 -34.67 49.40 25.28
C GLU A 206 -35.29 50.02 24.03
#